data_c7afefdff56a04792e8ed483b1f589f9
#
_entry.id   c7afefdff56a04792e8ed483b1f589f9
#
_cell.length_a   1.000
_cell.length_b   1.000
_cell.length_c   1.000
_cell.angle_alpha   90.00
_cell.angle_beta   90.00
_cell.angle_gamma   90.00
#
_symmetry.space_group_name_H-M   'P 1'
#
loop_
_entity.id
_entity.type
_entity.pdbx_description
1 polymer ?
#
loop_
_entity_poly.entity_id
_entity_poly.type
_entity_poly.pdbx_seq_one_letter_code
_entity_poly.pdbx_strand_id
1 'polypeptide(L)'
;MKGDLTLIYAGLTVIFNRFLDNTPPRESAELSGDATFSVNGNFIVSGISFESPQRYSIKAKVTIADASKLRMMWAIADRARRNLGSPYMLLNEETAEFAEAGKTALTKTRTSVAGTTPRDEYGGVSYYPVMQVFMAREPAIGIDTGVGWQNVVIELQETGVKV
;
A
#
# COMPACT_ATOMS: atom_id res chain seq x y z
N MET A 1 -8.22 -4.21 -14.91
CA MET A 1 -7.58 -2.89 -14.98
C MET A 1 -6.92 -2.66 -13.63
N LYS A 2 -5.63 -2.40 -13.58
CA LYS A 2 -4.97 -2.02 -12.31
C LYS A 2 -5.50 -0.63 -11.95
N GLY A 3 -6.03 -0.46 -10.75
CA GLY A 3 -6.40 0.84 -10.22
C GLY A 3 -5.17 1.69 -9.94
N ASP A 4 -5.37 2.97 -9.89
CA ASP A 4 -4.34 3.93 -9.58
C ASP A 4 -3.94 3.82 -8.10
N LEU A 5 -2.67 4.10 -7.81
CA LEU A 5 -2.17 4.25 -6.45
C LEU A 5 -1.81 5.72 -6.23
N THR A 6 -2.26 6.31 -5.15
CA THR A 6 -1.95 7.69 -4.81
C THR A 6 -1.19 7.75 -3.50
N LEU A 7 0.04 8.26 -3.55
CA LEU A 7 0.90 8.47 -2.37
C LEU A 7 0.84 9.94 -1.96
N ILE A 8 0.54 10.19 -0.68
CA ILE A 8 0.37 11.53 -0.12
C ILE A 8 1.29 11.69 1.10
N TYR A 9 2.11 12.74 1.09
CA TYR A 9 2.96 13.09 2.22
C TYR A 9 3.38 14.56 2.20
N ALA A 10 3.32 15.22 3.36
CA ALA A 10 3.80 16.59 3.54
C ALA A 10 3.25 17.60 2.51
N GLY A 11 1.97 17.45 2.11
CA GLY A 11 1.33 18.30 1.10
C GLY A 11 1.69 17.94 -0.35
N LEU A 12 2.53 16.94 -0.56
CA LEU A 12 2.88 16.41 -1.88
C LEU A 12 1.99 15.22 -2.23
N THR A 13 1.61 15.11 -3.50
CA THR A 13 0.81 13.99 -4.02
C THR A 13 1.44 13.46 -5.28
N VAL A 14 1.58 12.14 -5.37
CA VAL A 14 2.05 11.43 -6.57
C VAL A 14 1.07 10.31 -6.90
N ILE A 15 0.66 10.25 -8.17
CA ILE A 15 -0.27 9.24 -8.69
C ILE A 15 0.48 8.27 -9.59
N PHE A 16 0.37 6.98 -9.27
CA PHE A 16 0.93 5.90 -10.09
C PHE A 16 -0.19 5.24 -10.89
N ASN A 17 -0.21 5.51 -12.19
CA ASN A 17 -1.19 4.97 -13.13
C ASN A 17 -0.54 4.26 -14.33
N ARG A 18 0.80 4.27 -14.43
CA ARG A 18 1.57 3.64 -15.52
C ARG A 18 2.58 2.65 -14.95
N PHE A 19 2.09 1.48 -14.61
CA PHE A 19 2.92 0.40 -14.08
C PHE A 19 3.74 -0.27 -15.18
N LEU A 20 5.00 -0.62 -14.86
CA LEU A 20 5.95 -1.20 -15.81
C LEU A 20 5.74 -2.70 -16.02
N ASP A 21 5.21 -3.39 -15.04
CA ASP A 21 4.92 -4.81 -15.15
C ASP A 21 3.45 -5.11 -14.79
N ASN A 22 3.01 -6.30 -15.19
CA ASN A 22 1.64 -6.76 -14.93
C ASN A 22 1.47 -7.39 -13.55
N THR A 23 2.55 -7.46 -12.76
CA THR A 23 2.49 -7.99 -11.40
C THR A 23 1.77 -6.98 -10.51
N PRO A 24 0.85 -7.40 -9.64
CA PRO A 24 0.30 -6.51 -8.65
C PRO A 24 1.43 -5.88 -7.83
N PRO A 25 1.41 -4.57 -7.57
CA PRO A 25 2.47 -3.93 -6.79
C PRO A 25 2.47 -4.37 -5.33
N ARG A 26 1.45 -5.08 -4.93
CA ARG A 26 1.18 -5.54 -3.57
C ARG A 26 1.66 -6.97 -3.40
N GLU A 27 2.52 -7.19 -2.44
CA GLU A 27 2.91 -8.51 -1.98
C GLU A 27 2.09 -8.85 -0.73
N SER A 28 1.45 -10.02 -0.74
CA SER A 28 0.83 -10.54 0.47
C SER A 28 1.91 -10.74 1.52
N ALA A 29 1.70 -10.19 2.70
CA ALA A 29 2.57 -10.53 3.82
C ALA A 29 2.45 -12.03 4.11
N GLU A 30 3.57 -12.66 4.39
CA GLU A 30 3.57 -14.03 4.88
C GLU A 30 2.70 -14.10 6.15
N LEU A 31 1.92 -15.17 6.28
CA LEU A 31 1.18 -15.45 7.51
C LEU A 31 2.18 -15.49 8.67
N SER A 32 2.13 -14.48 9.55
CA SER A 32 2.91 -14.49 10.77
C SER A 32 2.23 -15.44 11.76
N GLY A 33 2.67 -16.67 11.80
CA GLY A 33 2.17 -17.64 12.74
C GLY A 33 2.66 -19.06 12.38
N ASP A 34 2.90 -19.86 13.37
CA ASP A 34 3.24 -21.25 13.19
C ASP A 34 1.96 -22.08 13.02
N ALA A 35 1.91 -22.83 11.93
CA ALA A 35 0.91 -23.86 11.74
C ALA A 35 1.46 -25.17 12.25
N THR A 36 0.82 -25.79 13.21
CA THR A 36 1.22 -27.06 13.78
C THR A 36 0.01 -27.99 13.97
N PHE A 37 0.28 -29.27 14.13
CA PHE A 37 -0.74 -30.24 14.47
C PHE A 37 -0.71 -30.51 15.98
N SER A 38 -1.88 -30.50 16.60
CA SER A 38 -2.01 -30.96 17.99
C SER A 38 -1.70 -32.45 18.09
N VAL A 39 -1.44 -32.91 19.30
CA VAL A 39 -1.23 -34.34 19.60
C VAL A 39 -2.41 -35.21 19.13
N ASN A 40 -3.60 -34.63 19.03
CA ASN A 40 -4.81 -35.30 18.55
C ASN A 40 -5.00 -35.18 17.01
N GLY A 41 -3.99 -34.70 16.26
CA GLY A 41 -4.05 -34.56 14.82
C GLY A 41 -4.86 -33.36 14.32
N ASN A 42 -5.34 -32.49 15.17
CA ASN A 42 -6.04 -31.28 14.76
C ASN A 42 -5.05 -30.21 14.31
N PHE A 43 -5.36 -29.56 13.20
CA PHE A 43 -4.56 -28.44 12.70
C PHE A 43 -4.79 -27.21 13.59
N ILE A 44 -3.72 -26.70 14.16
CA ILE A 44 -3.74 -25.49 14.98
C ILE A 44 -2.93 -24.41 14.27
N VAL A 45 -3.56 -23.29 13.98
CA VAL A 45 -2.89 -22.09 13.53
C VAL A 45 -2.78 -21.16 14.74
N SER A 46 -1.58 -21.03 15.27
CA SER A 46 -1.27 -19.99 16.23
C SER A 46 -0.94 -18.72 15.47
N GLY A 47 -1.95 -17.94 15.17
CA GLY A 47 -1.81 -16.65 14.51
C GLY A 47 -2.17 -15.51 15.42
N ILE A 48 -1.53 -14.38 15.21
CA ILE A 48 -1.92 -13.13 15.80
C ILE A 48 -3.21 -12.69 15.09
N SER A 49 -4.22 -12.27 15.82
CA SER A 49 -5.54 -11.90 15.27
C SER A 49 -5.56 -10.51 14.62
N PHE A 50 -4.51 -10.12 13.92
CA PHE A 50 -4.45 -8.88 13.15
C PHE A 50 -4.02 -9.16 11.70
N GLU A 51 -4.46 -8.30 10.79
CA GLU A 51 -4.03 -8.35 9.40
C GLU A 51 -2.52 -8.11 9.33
N SER A 52 -1.82 -8.97 8.62
CA SER A 52 -0.38 -8.79 8.41
C SER A 52 -0.12 -7.52 7.59
N PRO A 53 0.80 -6.65 8.02
CA PRO A 53 1.17 -5.46 7.25
C PRO A 53 1.68 -5.84 5.88
N GLN A 54 1.25 -5.12 4.85
CA GLN A 54 1.56 -5.44 3.47
C GLN A 54 2.78 -4.67 2.97
N ARG A 55 3.45 -5.24 1.98
CA ARG A 55 4.53 -4.60 1.25
C ARG A 55 4.08 -4.26 -0.15
N TYR A 56 4.55 -3.13 -0.65
CA TYR A 56 4.31 -2.67 -2.01
C TYR A 56 5.64 -2.47 -2.71
N SER A 57 5.79 -3.11 -3.86
CA SER A 57 6.89 -2.86 -4.79
C SER A 57 6.31 -2.20 -6.04
N ILE A 58 6.35 -0.87 -6.08
CA ILE A 58 5.75 -0.08 -7.15
C ILE A 58 6.82 0.20 -8.21
N LYS A 59 6.66 -0.37 -9.38
CA LYS A 59 7.47 -0.10 -10.58
C LYS A 59 6.59 0.64 -11.58
N ALA A 60 6.84 1.92 -11.78
CA ALA A 60 5.98 2.76 -12.60
C ALA A 60 6.77 3.77 -13.42
N LYS A 61 6.12 4.32 -14.45
CA LYS A 61 6.55 5.53 -15.15
C LYS A 61 5.85 6.73 -14.55
N VAL A 62 6.62 7.72 -14.16
CA VAL A 62 6.11 8.99 -13.63
C VAL A 62 6.71 10.17 -14.43
N THR A 63 6.08 11.33 -14.32
CA THR A 63 6.64 12.56 -14.87
C THR A 63 7.91 12.98 -14.11
N ILE A 64 8.75 13.81 -14.72
CA ILE A 64 9.93 14.37 -14.07
C ILE A 64 9.53 15.14 -12.79
N ALA A 65 8.39 15.85 -12.82
CA ALA A 65 7.87 16.58 -11.68
C ALA A 65 7.50 15.63 -10.53
N ASP A 66 6.83 14.52 -10.83
CA ASP A 66 6.46 13.54 -9.81
C ASP A 66 7.66 12.76 -9.27
N ALA A 67 8.66 12.47 -10.11
CA ALA A 67 9.94 11.93 -9.67
C ALA A 67 10.65 12.87 -8.67
N SER A 68 10.60 14.18 -8.93
CA SER A 68 11.14 15.19 -8.00
C SER A 68 10.36 15.25 -6.69
N LYS A 69 9.02 15.13 -6.74
CA LYS A 69 8.20 15.01 -5.53
C LYS A 69 8.57 13.79 -4.70
N LEU A 70 8.81 12.63 -5.33
CA LEU A 70 9.22 11.41 -4.63
C LEU A 70 10.56 11.57 -3.92
N ARG A 71 11.54 12.21 -4.55
CA ARG A 71 12.82 12.55 -3.89
C ARG A 71 12.60 13.47 -2.69
N MET A 72 11.72 14.46 -2.83
CA MET A 72 11.38 15.37 -1.74
C MET A 72 10.67 14.66 -0.59
N MET A 73 9.69 13.80 -0.90
CA MET A 73 9.02 12.97 0.12
C MET A 73 10.02 12.12 0.90
N TRP A 74 10.95 11.46 0.21
CA TRP A 74 12.00 10.69 0.85
C TRP A 74 12.88 11.57 1.75
N ALA A 75 13.36 12.71 1.26
CA ALA A 75 14.22 13.60 2.04
C ALA A 75 13.52 14.13 3.30
N ILE A 76 12.23 14.46 3.22
CA ILE A 76 11.44 14.90 4.37
C ILE A 76 11.25 13.74 5.35
N ALA A 77 10.89 12.55 4.86
CA ALA A 77 10.67 11.37 5.70
C ALA A 77 11.97 10.90 6.38
N ASP A 78 13.10 10.93 5.68
CA ASP A 78 14.40 10.58 6.25
C ASP A 78 14.82 11.57 7.35
N ARG A 79 14.59 12.87 7.13
CA ARG A 79 14.80 13.88 8.17
C ARG A 79 13.87 13.68 9.36
N ALA A 80 12.59 13.39 9.11
CA ALA A 80 11.61 13.14 10.17
C ALA A 80 12.03 11.95 11.05
N ARG A 81 12.49 10.87 10.45
CA ARG A 81 13.00 9.70 11.20
C ARG A 81 14.17 10.05 12.14
N ARG A 82 15.09 10.91 11.70
CA ARG A 82 16.24 11.32 12.50
C ARG A 82 15.88 12.29 13.62
N ASN A 83 14.81 13.07 13.44
CA ASN A 83 14.41 14.13 14.36
C ASN A 83 13.13 13.80 15.15
N LEU A 84 12.82 12.52 15.32
CA LEU A 84 11.61 12.04 16.02
C LEU A 84 10.30 12.59 15.45
N GLY A 85 10.28 12.98 14.18
CA GLY A 85 9.09 13.34 13.45
C GLY A 85 8.36 12.13 12.89
N SER A 86 7.25 12.36 12.17
CA SER A 86 6.48 11.31 11.53
C SER A 86 6.94 11.07 10.08
N PRO A 87 7.56 9.93 9.76
CA PRO A 87 7.93 9.57 8.39
C PRO A 87 6.81 8.88 7.63
N TYR A 88 5.62 8.82 8.19
CA TYR A 88 4.52 8.03 7.68
C TYR A 88 3.72 8.78 6.63
N MET A 89 3.38 8.09 5.56
CA MET A 89 2.66 8.57 4.39
C MET A 89 1.30 7.90 4.30
N LEU A 90 0.39 8.47 3.52
CA LEU A 90 -0.87 7.83 3.17
C LEU A 90 -0.77 7.23 1.77
N LEU A 91 -1.18 5.99 1.62
CA LEU A 91 -1.35 5.32 0.35
C LEU A 91 -2.83 5.04 0.13
N ASN A 92 -3.38 5.64 -0.92
CA ASN A 92 -4.74 5.38 -1.36
C ASN A 92 -4.69 4.42 -2.55
N GLU A 93 -5.48 3.39 -2.50
CA GLU A 93 -5.60 2.39 -3.56
C GLU A 93 -6.96 2.51 -4.22
N GLU A 94 -6.99 2.75 -5.54
CA GLU A 94 -8.24 2.84 -6.32
C GLU A 94 -8.74 1.48 -6.82
N THR A 95 -8.05 0.40 -6.48
CA THR A 95 -8.55 -0.95 -6.70
C THR A 95 -9.42 -1.36 -5.52
N ALA A 96 -10.69 -1.64 -5.79
CA ALA A 96 -11.60 -2.07 -4.74
C ALA A 96 -11.18 -3.41 -4.16
N GLU A 97 -11.12 -3.48 -2.85
CA GLU A 97 -11.04 -4.72 -2.08
C GLU A 97 -12.41 -5.14 -1.61
N PHE A 98 -12.56 -6.43 -1.38
CA PHE A 98 -13.77 -7.03 -0.86
C PHE A 98 -13.56 -7.47 0.58
N ALA A 99 -14.51 -7.16 1.44
CA ALA A 99 -14.48 -7.60 2.83
C ALA A 99 -15.84 -8.12 3.27
N GLU A 100 -15.84 -9.07 4.17
CA GLU A 100 -17.07 -9.57 4.79
C GLU A 100 -17.83 -8.44 5.49
N ALA A 101 -19.16 -8.40 5.31
CA ALA A 101 -20.01 -7.41 5.94
C ALA A 101 -19.87 -7.47 7.47
N GLY A 102 -19.82 -6.30 8.11
CA GLY A 102 -19.65 -6.18 9.55
C GLY A 102 -18.23 -6.40 10.08
N LYS A 103 -17.30 -6.86 9.25
CA LYS A 103 -15.88 -6.94 9.63
C LYS A 103 -15.21 -5.57 9.42
N THR A 104 -14.41 -5.19 10.38
CA THR A 104 -13.62 -3.96 10.31
C THR A 104 -12.18 -4.32 9.99
N ALA A 105 -11.62 -3.72 8.93
CA ALA A 105 -10.19 -3.82 8.68
C ALA A 105 -9.43 -3.24 9.89
N LEU A 106 -8.40 -3.94 10.35
CA LEU A 106 -7.63 -3.53 11.52
C LEU A 106 -6.64 -2.41 11.20
N THR A 107 -6.13 -2.40 9.97
CA THR A 107 -5.03 -1.54 9.54
C THR A 107 -5.38 -0.56 8.43
N LYS A 108 -6.59 -0.65 7.87
CA LYS A 108 -7.02 0.13 6.71
C LYS A 108 -8.30 0.89 6.99
N THR A 109 -8.36 2.11 6.51
CA THR A 109 -9.61 2.86 6.44
C THR A 109 -10.37 2.45 5.19
N ARG A 110 -11.67 2.28 5.31
CA ARG A 110 -12.56 1.91 4.21
C ARG A 110 -13.25 3.13 3.67
N THR A 111 -13.05 3.41 2.40
CA THR A 111 -13.81 4.43 1.68
C THR A 111 -14.77 3.74 0.73
N SER A 112 -16.06 4.06 0.82
CA SER A 112 -17.07 3.50 -0.06
C SER A 112 -16.76 3.80 -1.52
N VAL A 113 -16.96 2.81 -2.39
CA VAL A 113 -16.86 3.01 -3.84
C VAL A 113 -18.02 3.89 -4.29
N ALA A 114 -17.72 5.11 -4.77
CA ALA A 114 -18.74 6.04 -5.22
C ALA A 114 -19.54 5.46 -6.41
N GLY A 115 -20.88 5.57 -6.35
CA GLY A 115 -21.77 5.14 -7.42
C GLY A 115 -22.05 3.64 -7.49
N THR A 116 -21.51 2.84 -6.57
CA THR A 116 -21.87 1.42 -6.43
C THR A 116 -22.64 1.20 -5.14
N THR A 117 -23.79 0.52 -5.23
CA THR A 117 -24.34 -0.15 -4.07
C THR A 117 -23.33 -1.21 -3.65
N PRO A 118 -22.99 -1.34 -2.36
CA PRO A 118 -22.15 -2.45 -1.92
C PRO A 118 -22.73 -3.73 -2.52
N ARG A 119 -21.95 -4.41 -3.37
CA ARG A 119 -22.41 -5.66 -3.94
C ARG A 119 -22.37 -6.70 -2.85
N ASP A 120 -23.50 -6.94 -2.30
CA ASP A 120 -23.72 -7.97 -1.30
C ASP A 120 -24.12 -9.28 -1.98
N GLU A 121 -23.25 -9.81 -2.84
CA GLU A 121 -23.49 -11.12 -3.45
C GLU A 121 -23.34 -12.26 -2.42
N TYR A 122 -22.57 -12.05 -1.36
CA TYR A 122 -22.31 -13.04 -0.31
C TYR A 122 -22.12 -12.41 1.07
N GLY A 123 -22.78 -11.29 1.35
CA GLY A 123 -22.61 -10.56 2.62
C GLY A 123 -21.36 -9.73 2.70
N GLY A 124 -20.74 -9.41 1.56
CA GLY A 124 -19.49 -8.64 1.51
C GLY A 124 -19.68 -7.20 1.05
N VAL A 125 -18.70 -6.36 1.30
CA VAL A 125 -18.67 -4.94 0.95
C VAL A 125 -17.41 -4.61 0.17
N SER A 126 -17.57 -3.92 -0.97
CA SER A 126 -16.45 -3.37 -1.72
C SER A 126 -16.02 -2.02 -1.15
N TYR A 127 -14.72 -1.81 -1.00
CA TYR A 127 -14.15 -0.57 -0.49
C TYR A 127 -12.80 -0.26 -1.14
N TYR A 128 -12.41 1.01 -1.11
CA TYR A 128 -11.05 1.44 -1.50
C TYR A 128 -10.17 1.52 -0.25
N PRO A 129 -9.07 0.79 -0.19
CA PRO A 129 -8.17 0.86 0.96
C PRO A 129 -7.44 2.20 1.04
N VAL A 130 -7.36 2.74 2.25
CA VAL A 130 -6.47 3.84 2.61
C VAL A 130 -5.62 3.34 3.77
N MET A 131 -4.30 3.40 3.63
CA MET A 131 -3.40 2.86 4.62
C MET A 131 -2.23 3.78 4.92
N GLN A 132 -1.69 3.65 6.12
CA GLN A 132 -0.46 4.31 6.50
C GLN A 132 0.73 3.45 6.09
N VAL A 133 1.66 4.05 5.37
CA VAL A 133 2.87 3.40 4.88
C VAL A 133 4.11 4.24 5.17
N PHE A 134 5.27 3.63 5.07
CA PHE A 134 6.55 4.36 5.01
C PHE A 134 7.41 3.82 3.86
N MET A 135 8.28 4.66 3.33
CA MET A 135 9.27 4.23 2.36
C MET A 135 10.35 3.41 3.07
N ALA A 136 10.53 2.16 2.66
CA ALA A 136 11.52 1.27 3.25
C ALA A 136 12.95 1.66 2.83
N ARG A 137 13.10 2.23 1.64
CA ARG A 137 14.37 2.72 1.10
C ARG A 137 14.16 3.90 0.16
N GLU A 138 15.25 4.56 -0.20
CA GLU A 138 15.25 5.64 -1.17
C GLU A 138 14.67 5.17 -2.51
N PRO A 139 13.77 5.96 -3.14
CA PRO A 139 13.23 5.64 -4.45
C PRO A 139 14.34 5.53 -5.50
N ALA A 140 14.38 4.41 -6.23
CA ALA A 140 15.25 4.28 -7.38
C ALA A 140 14.60 4.97 -8.59
N ILE A 141 15.23 6.01 -9.09
CA ILE A 141 14.73 6.81 -10.21
C ILE A 141 15.70 6.66 -11.37
N GLY A 142 15.20 6.09 -12.47
CA GLY A 142 15.95 5.89 -13.68
C GLY A 142 16.24 7.20 -14.42
N ILE A 143 17.18 7.14 -15.34
CA ILE A 143 17.53 8.28 -16.20
C ILE A 143 16.39 8.51 -17.19
N ASP A 144 16.01 9.77 -17.39
CA ASP A 144 15.07 10.16 -18.44
C ASP A 144 15.70 9.92 -19.81
N THR A 145 14.99 9.16 -20.64
CA THR A 145 15.41 8.87 -22.02
C THR A 145 14.92 9.91 -23.04
N GLY A 146 14.57 11.12 -22.58
CA GLY A 146 14.24 12.25 -23.45
C GLY A 146 12.75 12.43 -23.77
N VAL A 147 11.87 11.70 -23.10
CA VAL A 147 10.41 11.74 -23.36
C VAL A 147 9.62 12.38 -22.21
N GLY A 148 10.28 12.98 -21.21
CA GLY A 148 9.62 13.61 -20.06
C GLY A 148 9.07 12.62 -19.03
N TRP A 149 9.42 11.34 -19.12
CA TRP A 149 9.01 10.28 -18.21
C TRP A 149 10.21 9.57 -17.61
N GLN A 150 10.13 9.25 -16.35
CA GLN A 150 11.15 8.50 -15.62
C GLN A 150 10.58 7.20 -15.07
N ASN A 151 11.36 6.13 -15.14
CA ASN A 151 11.04 4.89 -14.47
C ASN A 151 11.39 5.02 -12.99
N VAL A 152 10.46 4.66 -12.12
CA VAL A 152 10.67 4.66 -10.68
C VAL A 152 10.39 3.30 -10.08
N VAL A 153 11.16 2.94 -9.07
CA VAL A 153 10.92 1.77 -8.22
C VAL A 153 10.85 2.26 -6.78
N ILE A 154 9.73 1.99 -6.13
CA ILE A 154 9.47 2.43 -4.76
C ILE A 154 9.05 1.22 -3.94
N GLU A 155 9.62 1.08 -2.75
CA GLU A 155 9.21 0.09 -1.78
C GLU A 155 8.56 0.76 -0.59
N LEU A 156 7.31 0.40 -0.38
CA LEU A 156 6.51 0.87 0.75
C LEU A 156 6.19 -0.31 1.66
N GLN A 157 6.20 -0.04 2.94
CA GLN A 157 5.78 -0.97 3.97
C GLN A 157 4.61 -0.37 4.73
N GLU A 158 3.53 -1.12 4.87
CA GLU A 158 2.41 -0.76 5.75
C GLU A 158 2.86 -0.76 7.21
N THR A 159 2.37 0.21 7.98
CA THR A 159 2.75 0.35 9.39
C THR A 159 1.91 -0.54 10.33
N GLY A 160 0.78 -1.05 9.85
CA GLY A 160 -0.20 -1.73 10.70
C GLY A 160 -1.04 -0.79 11.57
N VAL A 161 -0.88 0.51 11.43
CA VAL A 161 -1.68 1.53 12.14
C VAL A 161 -2.86 1.94 11.28
N LYS A 162 -4.05 1.87 11.83
CA LYS A 162 -5.27 2.34 11.16
C LYS A 162 -5.30 3.86 11.11
N VAL A 163 -5.55 4.40 9.93
CA VAL A 163 -5.70 5.85 9.67
C VAL A 163 -7.16 6.24 9.51
#